data_9e6bc225f3df6460d483ea0a559be884
#
_entry.id   9e6bc225f3df6460d483ea0a559be884
#
_cell.length_a   1.000
_cell.length_b   1.000
_cell.length_c   1.000
_cell.angle_alpha   90.00
_cell.angle_beta   90.00
_cell.angle_gamma   90.00
#
_symmetry.space_group_name_H-M   'P 1'
#
loop_
_entity.id
_entity.type
_entity.pdbx_description
1 polymer ?
#
loop_
_entity_poly.entity_id
_entity_poly.type
_entity_poly.pdbx_seq_one_letter_code
_entity_poly.pdbx_strand_id
1 'polypeptide(L)'
;EAKWSLEYLTYNRAALQVTPHRSVLFLTPSISWGFDDFRLMYRLTIAHPDLQSLLDYVDKADPLNVYRGNPHLQRSTSHKLELYRFWGDWKKGRRQTLRLFWDVTRNAIAHGQTYDASTGVRTFSPRNVDGNWHVAAHHFLERPFDKEKKTLFTSETKADFRNSVDFVTERSTVQNFTLEESLQFNAKIKRVILDGSIGARYWHATSERKNFQTINSFDVTYGLNAQIALPAGFAFNADCKLYQREGYSDASMNDLHFVANARLEKTFLRGRLGVALDGYDIFGGLSNVTKVINAQGIVETWHNSLPSYVMLQISYK
;
A
#
# COMPACT_ATOMS: atom_id res chain seq x y z
N GLU A 1 11.42 13.28 -22.98
CA GLU A 1 11.11 12.09 -23.76
C GLU A 1 9.93 12.38 -24.67
N ALA A 2 10.02 12.04 -25.96
CA ALA A 2 8.92 12.07 -26.89
C ALA A 2 8.43 10.64 -27.11
N LYS A 3 7.13 10.40 -26.98
CA LYS A 3 6.51 9.09 -27.20
C LYS A 3 5.48 9.19 -28.31
N TRP A 4 5.53 8.23 -29.22
CA TRP A 4 4.48 7.99 -30.19
C TRP A 4 3.94 6.59 -29.98
N SER A 5 2.61 6.45 -29.96
CA SER A 5 1.93 5.17 -29.89
C SER A 5 0.79 5.10 -30.88
N LEU A 6 0.59 3.93 -31.43
CA LEU A 6 -0.56 3.58 -32.26
C LEU A 6 -1.34 2.49 -31.52
N GLU A 7 -2.58 2.79 -31.21
CA GLU A 7 -3.43 1.89 -30.43
C GLU A 7 -4.62 1.45 -31.26
N TYR A 8 -4.89 0.14 -31.20
CA TYR A 8 -6.05 -0.48 -31.82
C TYR A 8 -6.83 -1.25 -30.77
N LEU A 9 -8.14 -1.18 -30.85
CA LEU A 9 -9.05 -2.01 -30.09
C LEU A 9 -10.05 -2.65 -31.07
N THR A 10 -10.20 -3.97 -31.02
CA THR A 10 -11.32 -4.65 -31.65
C THR A 10 -12.36 -4.92 -30.59
N TYR A 11 -13.50 -4.28 -30.70
CA TYR A 11 -14.62 -4.48 -29.79
C TYR A 11 -15.74 -5.19 -30.52
N ASN A 12 -16.10 -6.38 -30.04
CA ASN A 12 -17.12 -7.21 -30.65
C ASN A 12 -18.03 -7.77 -29.57
N ARG A 13 -19.17 -7.11 -29.36
CA ARG A 13 -20.14 -7.51 -28.36
C ARG A 13 -21.58 -7.13 -28.78
N ALA A 14 -22.51 -8.05 -28.57
CA ALA A 14 -23.93 -7.82 -28.74
C ALA A 14 -24.31 -7.09 -30.05
N ALA A 15 -23.88 -7.59 -31.18
CA ALA A 15 -24.11 -7.03 -32.52
C ALA A 15 -23.39 -5.68 -32.80
N LEU A 16 -22.65 -5.12 -31.86
CA LEU A 16 -21.79 -3.99 -32.11
C LEU A 16 -20.37 -4.48 -32.39
N GLN A 17 -19.89 -4.17 -33.60
CA GLN A 17 -18.53 -4.43 -34.01
C GLN A 17 -17.85 -3.12 -34.37
N VAL A 18 -16.92 -2.68 -33.56
CA VAL A 18 -16.14 -1.46 -33.78
C VAL A 18 -14.66 -1.71 -33.59
N THR A 19 -13.86 -1.07 -34.42
CA THR A 19 -12.40 -1.13 -34.37
C THR A 19 -11.83 0.28 -34.19
N PRO A 20 -12.03 0.92 -33.04
CA PRO A 20 -11.44 2.22 -32.78
C PRO A 20 -9.93 2.13 -32.83
N HIS A 21 -9.32 3.13 -33.41
CA HIS A 21 -7.88 3.29 -33.43
C HIS A 21 -7.50 4.72 -33.12
N ARG A 22 -6.34 4.89 -32.57
CA ARG A 22 -5.83 6.21 -32.27
C ARG A 22 -4.32 6.26 -32.46
N SER A 23 -3.84 7.36 -33.03
CA SER A 23 -2.42 7.69 -33.10
C SER A 23 -2.16 8.87 -32.17
N VAL A 24 -1.18 8.74 -31.28
CA VAL A 24 -0.90 9.73 -30.24
C VAL A 24 0.58 10.07 -30.23
N LEU A 25 0.86 11.35 -30.34
CA LEU A 25 2.19 11.92 -30.12
C LEU A 25 2.13 12.83 -28.90
N PHE A 26 3.00 12.61 -27.93
CA PHE A 26 3.08 13.44 -26.74
C PHE A 26 4.50 13.59 -26.21
N LEU A 27 4.75 14.72 -25.56
CA LEU A 27 6.00 15.04 -24.91
C LEU A 27 5.85 14.88 -23.41
N THR A 28 6.76 14.13 -22.78
CA THR A 28 6.82 13.95 -21.33
C THR A 28 8.17 14.45 -20.80
N PRO A 29 8.33 15.79 -20.63
CA PRO A 29 9.57 16.35 -20.12
C PRO A 29 9.85 15.85 -18.71
N SER A 30 11.13 15.56 -18.46
CA SER A 30 11.65 15.26 -17.13
C SER A 30 12.92 16.08 -16.94
N ILE A 31 12.96 16.87 -15.89
CA ILE A 31 14.09 17.72 -15.53
C ILE A 31 14.58 17.27 -14.17
N SER A 32 15.87 16.97 -14.07
CA SER A 32 16.51 16.61 -12.81
C SER A 32 17.69 17.53 -12.58
N TRP A 33 17.73 18.12 -11.39
CA TRP A 33 18.84 18.91 -10.92
C TRP A 33 19.30 18.40 -9.57
N GLY A 34 20.60 18.31 -9.36
CA GLY A 34 21.13 17.80 -8.10
C GLY A 34 22.63 17.96 -8.00
N PHE A 35 23.12 17.93 -6.79
CA PHE A 35 24.53 17.93 -6.41
C PHE A 35 24.70 17.16 -5.10
N ASP A 36 25.79 16.40 -4.99
CA ASP A 36 26.11 15.57 -3.83
C ASP A 36 24.92 14.73 -3.31
N ASP A 37 24.34 15.15 -2.21
CA ASP A 37 23.28 14.46 -1.49
C ASP A 37 21.88 15.09 -1.70
N PHE A 38 21.76 16.01 -2.63
CA PHE A 38 20.49 16.67 -2.95
C PHE A 38 20.07 16.39 -4.38
N ARG A 39 18.78 16.11 -4.61
CA ARG A 39 18.18 15.99 -5.93
C ARG A 39 16.77 16.57 -5.93
N LEU A 40 16.51 17.41 -6.93
CA LEU A 40 15.19 17.91 -7.28
C LEU A 40 14.82 17.38 -8.66
N MET A 41 13.66 16.78 -8.78
CA MET A 41 13.18 16.20 -10.03
C MET A 41 11.75 16.69 -10.30
N TYR A 42 11.56 17.22 -11.51
CA TYR A 42 10.23 17.49 -12.05
C TYR A 42 9.96 16.50 -13.20
N ARG A 43 8.75 15.97 -13.26
CA ARG A 43 8.30 15.10 -14.34
C ARG A 43 6.86 15.40 -14.72
N LEU A 44 6.63 15.55 -16.01
CA LEU A 44 5.31 15.57 -16.61
C LEU A 44 4.96 14.15 -17.09
N THR A 45 3.81 13.64 -16.71
CA THR A 45 3.26 12.40 -17.25
C THR A 45 1.90 12.64 -17.87
N ILE A 46 1.63 11.99 -18.99
CA ILE A 46 0.37 12.07 -19.72
C ILE A 46 -0.21 10.66 -19.77
N ALA A 47 -1.47 10.52 -19.35
CA ALA A 47 -2.22 9.29 -19.49
C ALA A 47 -3.43 9.54 -20.42
N HIS A 48 -3.57 8.69 -21.41
CA HIS A 48 -4.70 8.72 -22.31
C HIS A 48 -5.82 7.83 -21.78
N PRO A 49 -7.11 8.19 -21.99
CA PRO A 49 -8.21 7.28 -21.73
C PRO A 49 -7.98 5.97 -22.49
N ASP A 50 -8.36 4.85 -21.92
CA ASP A 50 -8.40 3.60 -22.67
C ASP A 50 -9.44 3.67 -23.79
N LEU A 51 -9.23 2.89 -24.87
CA LEU A 51 -10.10 2.96 -26.04
C LEU A 51 -11.53 2.48 -25.75
N GLN A 52 -11.69 1.56 -24.80
CA GLN A 52 -13.02 1.06 -24.41
C GLN A 52 -13.82 2.19 -23.72
N SER A 53 -13.18 2.98 -22.87
CA SER A 53 -13.81 4.14 -22.21
C SER A 53 -14.25 5.23 -23.19
N LEU A 54 -13.68 5.28 -24.39
CA LEU A 54 -14.02 6.23 -25.46
C LEU A 54 -15.15 5.75 -26.38
N LEU A 55 -15.62 4.51 -26.25
CA LEU A 55 -16.69 4.01 -27.09
C LEU A 55 -18.02 4.68 -26.72
N ASP A 56 -18.76 5.15 -27.72
CA ASP A 56 -20.17 5.57 -27.53
C ASP A 56 -21.07 4.35 -27.51
N TYR A 57 -20.92 3.56 -26.46
CA TYR A 57 -21.64 2.30 -26.30
C TYR A 57 -22.09 2.13 -24.86
N VAL A 58 -23.27 1.53 -24.68
CA VAL A 58 -23.84 1.18 -23.40
C VAL A 58 -23.83 -0.32 -23.23
N ASP A 59 -23.01 -0.81 -22.31
CA ASP A 59 -22.98 -2.21 -21.93
C ASP A 59 -24.02 -2.49 -20.86
N LYS A 60 -25.00 -3.32 -21.21
CA LYS A 60 -26.10 -3.76 -20.34
C LYS A 60 -26.04 -5.27 -20.08
N ALA A 61 -24.90 -5.90 -20.19
CA ALA A 61 -24.76 -7.32 -19.92
C ALA A 61 -25.16 -7.71 -18.51
N ASP A 62 -24.89 -6.82 -17.56
CA ASP A 62 -25.49 -6.83 -16.24
C ASP A 62 -26.55 -5.70 -16.19
N PRO A 63 -27.86 -6.05 -16.11
CA PRO A 63 -28.92 -5.04 -16.13
C PRO A 63 -28.89 -4.08 -14.95
N LEU A 64 -28.28 -4.47 -13.82
CA LEU A 64 -28.15 -3.65 -12.61
C LEU A 64 -26.87 -2.82 -12.60
N ASN A 65 -25.87 -3.19 -13.39
CA ASN A 65 -24.58 -2.52 -13.51
C ASN A 65 -24.29 -2.16 -14.96
N VAL A 66 -24.76 -1.03 -15.40
CA VAL A 66 -24.63 -0.54 -16.77
C VAL A 66 -23.35 0.27 -16.94
N TYR A 67 -22.54 -0.04 -17.93
CA TYR A 67 -21.34 0.72 -18.27
C TYR A 67 -21.57 1.52 -19.54
N ARG A 68 -21.27 2.81 -19.48
CA ARG A 68 -21.37 3.74 -20.60
C ARG A 68 -20.03 4.43 -20.84
N GLY A 69 -19.48 4.29 -22.02
CA GLY A 69 -18.29 5.02 -22.41
C GLY A 69 -18.55 6.53 -22.62
N ASN A 70 -17.48 7.29 -22.76
CA ASN A 70 -17.52 8.73 -22.98
C ASN A 70 -16.50 9.13 -24.07
N PRO A 71 -16.95 9.38 -25.30
CA PRO A 71 -16.06 9.77 -26.41
C PRO A 71 -15.37 11.12 -26.21
N HIS A 72 -15.85 11.94 -25.28
CA HIS A 72 -15.32 13.29 -25.01
C HIS A 72 -14.23 13.28 -23.93
N LEU A 73 -13.77 12.13 -23.47
CA LEU A 73 -12.69 12.05 -22.49
C LEU A 73 -11.40 12.66 -23.04
N GLN A 74 -10.86 13.55 -22.24
CA GLN A 74 -9.55 14.16 -22.48
C GLN A 74 -8.44 13.37 -21.78
N ARG A 75 -7.22 13.51 -22.29
CA ARG A 75 -6.02 12.99 -21.62
C ARG A 75 -5.84 13.63 -20.26
N SER A 76 -5.41 12.86 -19.28
CA SER A 76 -4.97 13.38 -17.99
C SER A 76 -3.49 13.78 -18.04
N THR A 77 -3.15 14.80 -17.28
CA THR A 77 -1.79 15.32 -17.19
C THR A 77 -1.40 15.46 -15.73
N SER A 78 -0.34 14.74 -15.32
CA SER A 78 0.18 14.82 -13.95
C SER A 78 1.54 15.51 -13.92
N HIS A 79 1.62 16.56 -13.10
CA HIS A 79 2.83 17.30 -12.78
C HIS A 79 3.36 16.75 -11.46
N LYS A 80 4.56 16.18 -11.48
CA LYS A 80 5.19 15.57 -10.31
C LYS A 80 6.47 16.29 -9.97
N LEU A 81 6.62 16.67 -8.71
CA LEU A 81 7.82 17.24 -8.14
C LEU A 81 8.31 16.35 -7.02
N GLU A 82 9.56 15.96 -7.05
CA GLU A 82 10.21 15.17 -6.02
C GLU A 82 11.49 15.87 -5.58
N LEU A 83 11.62 16.04 -4.26
CA LEU A 83 12.84 16.45 -3.61
C LEU A 83 13.39 15.26 -2.82
N TYR A 84 14.64 14.94 -3.03
CA TYR A 84 15.38 13.95 -2.29
C TYR A 84 16.60 14.58 -1.64
N ARG A 85 16.82 14.28 -0.38
CA ARG A 85 18.02 14.64 0.33
C ARG A 85 18.54 13.46 1.14
N PHE A 86 19.85 13.29 1.11
CA PHE A 86 20.58 12.29 1.88
C PHE A 86 21.53 13.00 2.85
N TRP A 87 21.62 12.46 4.06
CA TRP A 87 22.67 12.78 5.02
C TRP A 87 23.24 11.48 5.53
N GLY A 88 24.55 11.36 5.60
CA GLY A 88 25.09 10.13 6.10
C GLY A 88 26.59 10.12 6.27
N ASP A 89 27.01 9.14 7.05
CA ASP A 89 28.41 8.77 7.21
C ASP A 89 28.46 7.24 7.10
N TRP A 90 28.79 6.76 5.91
CA TRP A 90 28.85 5.34 5.60
C TRP A 90 29.86 4.59 6.48
N LYS A 91 30.95 5.25 6.88
CA LYS A 91 31.94 4.67 7.77
C LYS A 91 31.36 4.41 9.15
N LYS A 92 30.56 5.33 9.64
CA LYS A 92 29.87 5.21 10.93
C LYS A 92 28.54 4.46 10.83
N GLY A 93 28.10 4.07 9.63
CA GLY A 93 26.81 3.40 9.41
C GLY A 93 25.60 4.28 9.71
N ARG A 94 25.73 5.59 9.59
CA ARG A 94 24.64 6.54 9.81
C ARG A 94 24.06 6.95 8.48
N ARG A 95 22.76 6.79 8.34
CA ARG A 95 22.03 7.13 7.13
C ARG A 95 20.73 7.83 7.50
N GLN A 96 20.46 8.93 6.83
CA GLN A 96 19.21 9.66 6.93
C GLN A 96 18.80 10.13 5.55
N THR A 97 17.54 9.96 5.20
CA THR A 97 16.99 10.43 3.92
C THR A 97 15.68 11.16 4.17
N LEU A 98 15.45 12.19 3.39
CA LEU A 98 14.17 12.88 3.30
C LEU A 98 13.75 12.89 1.83
N ARG A 99 12.50 12.47 1.56
CA ARG A 99 11.85 12.61 0.26
C ARG A 99 10.56 13.39 0.44
N LEU A 100 10.38 14.41 -0.35
CA LEU A 100 9.15 15.16 -0.43
C LEU A 100 8.58 14.98 -1.82
N PHE A 101 7.30 14.66 -1.89
CA PHE A 101 6.57 14.47 -3.13
C PHE A 101 5.41 15.46 -3.20
N TRP A 102 5.20 15.97 -4.36
CA TRP A 102 4.02 16.75 -4.69
C TRP A 102 3.59 16.39 -6.10
N ASP A 103 2.33 16.04 -6.27
CA ASP A 103 1.75 15.85 -7.59
C ASP A 103 0.38 16.50 -7.71
N VAL A 104 0.09 17.00 -8.92
CA VAL A 104 -1.22 17.54 -9.31
C VAL A 104 -1.61 16.90 -10.63
N THR A 105 -2.80 16.35 -10.68
CA THR A 105 -3.36 15.78 -11.91
C THR A 105 -4.51 16.64 -12.42
N ARG A 106 -4.34 17.13 -13.63
CA ARG A 106 -5.39 17.82 -14.39
C ARG A 106 -6.12 16.86 -15.32
N ASN A 107 -7.41 17.08 -15.51
CA ASN A 107 -8.28 16.20 -16.29
C ASN A 107 -8.16 14.74 -15.88
N ALA A 108 -8.03 14.45 -14.58
CA ALA A 108 -8.00 13.08 -14.08
C ALA A 108 -9.28 12.36 -14.52
N ILE A 109 -9.16 11.07 -14.87
CA ILE A 109 -10.31 10.27 -15.26
C ILE A 109 -10.86 9.61 -14.01
N ALA A 110 -12.04 10.05 -13.60
CA ALA A 110 -12.79 9.43 -12.52
C ALA A 110 -13.86 8.48 -13.10
N HIS A 111 -14.05 7.34 -12.45
CA HIS A 111 -15.14 6.42 -12.77
C HIS A 111 -16.42 6.93 -12.11
N GLY A 112 -17.15 7.79 -12.82
CA GLY A 112 -18.42 8.31 -12.36
C GLY A 112 -19.45 7.20 -12.18
N GLN A 113 -20.20 7.23 -11.09
CA GLN A 113 -21.31 6.31 -10.81
C GLN A 113 -22.58 7.10 -10.51
N THR A 114 -23.66 6.72 -11.13
CA THR A 114 -25.01 7.21 -10.77
C THR A 114 -25.87 6.01 -10.37
N TYR A 115 -26.74 6.21 -9.37
CA TYR A 115 -27.67 5.19 -8.89
C TYR A 115 -29.10 5.68 -9.04
N ASP A 116 -29.92 4.91 -9.72
CA ASP A 116 -31.34 5.14 -9.83
C ASP A 116 -32.10 4.28 -8.79
N ALA A 117 -32.61 4.91 -7.76
CA ALA A 117 -33.31 4.22 -6.67
C ALA A 117 -34.64 3.58 -7.10
N SER A 118 -35.25 4.03 -8.22
CA SER A 118 -36.51 3.50 -8.71
C SER A 118 -36.34 2.16 -9.45
N THR A 119 -35.21 2.00 -10.13
CA THR A 119 -34.89 0.81 -10.92
C THR A 119 -33.83 -0.09 -10.29
N GLY A 120 -33.10 0.42 -9.28
CA GLY A 120 -31.95 -0.26 -8.69
C GLY A 120 -30.70 -0.27 -9.58
N VAL A 121 -30.74 0.41 -10.73
CA VAL A 121 -29.65 0.40 -11.72
C VAL A 121 -28.56 1.34 -11.32
N ARG A 122 -27.30 0.84 -11.40
CA ARG A 122 -26.09 1.65 -11.32
C ARG A 122 -25.53 1.85 -12.71
N THR A 123 -25.28 3.12 -13.06
CA THR A 123 -24.62 3.45 -14.33
C THR A 123 -23.23 3.99 -14.05
N PHE A 124 -22.24 3.35 -14.61
CA PHE A 124 -20.82 3.76 -14.55
C PHE A 124 -20.45 4.47 -15.85
N SER A 125 -19.90 5.68 -15.74
CA SER A 125 -19.42 6.45 -16.89
C SER A 125 -18.15 7.22 -16.51
N PRO A 126 -17.06 7.09 -17.26
CA PRO A 126 -15.84 7.82 -16.98
C PRO A 126 -16.00 9.31 -17.33
N ARG A 127 -15.41 10.17 -16.49
CA ARG A 127 -15.43 11.64 -16.65
C ARG A 127 -14.09 12.25 -16.30
N ASN A 128 -13.74 13.35 -16.95
CA ASN A 128 -12.61 14.15 -16.52
C ASN A 128 -12.99 15.01 -15.32
N VAL A 129 -12.11 15.06 -14.34
CA VAL A 129 -12.24 15.87 -13.13
C VAL A 129 -10.94 16.57 -12.82
N ASP A 130 -11.03 17.78 -12.27
CA ASP A 130 -9.92 18.54 -11.72
C ASP A 130 -10.02 18.63 -10.21
N GLY A 131 -8.87 18.86 -9.58
CA GLY A 131 -8.78 18.98 -8.12
C GLY A 131 -8.04 17.83 -7.45
N ASN A 132 -7.53 16.87 -8.21
CA ASN A 132 -6.70 15.79 -7.67
C ASN A 132 -5.28 16.27 -7.43
N TRP A 133 -4.84 16.21 -6.18
CA TRP A 133 -3.46 16.49 -5.81
C TRP A 133 -3.03 15.66 -4.61
N HIS A 134 -1.73 15.48 -4.47
CA HIS A 134 -1.13 14.64 -3.46
C HIS A 134 0.18 15.27 -2.97
N VAL A 135 0.39 15.24 -1.65
CA VAL A 135 1.64 15.65 -1.01
C VAL A 135 2.05 14.52 -0.07
N ALA A 136 3.31 14.14 -0.13
CA ALA A 136 3.85 13.15 0.79
C ALA A 136 5.26 13.53 1.26
N ALA A 137 5.58 13.14 2.48
CA ALA A 137 6.89 13.28 3.09
C ALA A 137 7.32 11.92 3.64
N HIS A 138 8.49 11.44 3.22
CA HIS A 138 9.10 10.23 3.73
C HIS A 138 10.45 10.57 4.36
N HIS A 139 10.59 10.26 5.63
CA HIS A 139 11.83 10.40 6.38
C HIS A 139 12.29 9.03 6.82
N PHE A 140 13.55 8.73 6.60
CA PHE A 140 14.20 7.50 7.05
C PHE A 140 15.45 7.86 7.83
N LEU A 141 15.63 7.26 8.98
CA LEU A 141 16.80 7.38 9.85
C LEU A 141 17.31 5.99 10.23
N GLU A 142 18.59 5.75 10.01
CA GLU A 142 19.29 4.57 10.48
C GLU A 142 20.52 4.98 11.27
N ARG A 143 20.67 4.47 12.49
CA ARG A 143 21.76 4.84 13.37
C ARG A 143 22.20 3.67 14.24
N PRO A 144 23.46 3.23 14.18
CA PRO A 144 24.02 2.31 15.16
C PRO A 144 24.27 3.02 16.49
N PHE A 145 24.05 2.30 17.59
CA PHE A 145 24.32 2.80 18.94
C PHE A 145 25.73 2.49 19.41
N ASP A 146 26.38 1.49 18.80
CA ASP A 146 27.74 1.06 19.14
C ASP A 146 28.70 1.13 17.93
N LYS A 147 29.99 1.18 18.23
CA LYS A 147 31.06 1.25 17.21
C LYS A 147 31.13 -0.01 16.33
N GLU A 148 30.75 -1.15 16.88
CA GLU A 148 30.77 -2.44 16.20
C GLU A 148 29.51 -2.67 15.35
N LYS A 149 28.57 -1.73 15.37
CA LYS A 149 27.28 -1.78 14.65
C LYS A 149 26.47 -3.03 14.96
N LYS A 150 26.58 -3.53 16.19
CA LYS A 150 25.81 -4.67 16.70
C LYS A 150 24.42 -4.29 17.15
N THR A 151 24.21 -3.00 17.45
CA THR A 151 22.92 -2.44 17.80
C THR A 151 22.54 -1.36 16.79
N LEU A 152 21.39 -1.52 16.16
CA LEU A 152 20.92 -0.64 15.11
C LEU A 152 19.52 -0.14 15.45
N PHE A 153 19.31 1.15 15.33
CA PHE A 153 18.00 1.78 15.39
C PHE A 153 17.63 2.29 14.00
N THR A 154 16.39 2.03 13.61
CA THR A 154 15.81 2.52 12.37
C THR A 154 14.47 3.17 12.67
N SER A 155 14.23 4.35 12.11
CA SER A 155 12.95 5.06 12.13
C SER A 155 12.55 5.39 10.70
N GLU A 156 11.30 5.10 10.35
CA GLU A 156 10.71 5.45 9.07
C GLU A 156 9.38 6.16 9.32
N THR A 157 9.33 7.44 8.98
CA THR A 157 8.12 8.27 9.07
C THR A 157 7.58 8.53 7.67
N LYS A 158 6.28 8.31 7.47
CA LYS A 158 5.56 8.62 6.23
C LYS A 158 4.34 9.46 6.56
N ALA A 159 4.27 10.64 5.96
CA ALA A 159 3.08 11.48 6.00
C ALA A 159 2.55 11.62 4.56
N ASP A 160 1.29 11.31 4.36
CA ASP A 160 0.63 11.33 3.06
C ASP A 160 -0.68 12.11 3.17
N PHE A 161 -0.85 13.11 2.33
CA PHE A 161 -2.12 13.82 2.20
C PHE A 161 -2.56 13.81 0.75
N ARG A 162 -3.78 13.32 0.52
CA ARG A 162 -4.37 13.21 -0.80
C ARG A 162 -5.75 13.85 -0.85
N ASN A 163 -5.92 14.74 -1.81
CA ASN A 163 -7.21 15.29 -2.21
C ASN A 163 -7.64 14.62 -3.52
N SER A 164 -8.73 13.88 -3.49
CA SER A 164 -9.27 13.18 -4.65
C SER A 164 -10.68 13.67 -4.95
N VAL A 165 -10.95 13.92 -6.22
CA VAL A 165 -12.29 14.24 -6.70
C VAL A 165 -12.90 12.99 -7.30
N ASP A 166 -14.11 12.69 -6.89
CA ASP A 166 -14.87 11.55 -7.34
C ASP A 166 -16.27 12.00 -7.81
N PHE A 167 -16.99 11.11 -8.48
CA PHE A 167 -18.29 11.40 -9.05
C PHE A 167 -19.27 10.25 -8.75
N VAL A 168 -19.94 10.32 -7.60
CA VAL A 168 -21.00 9.38 -7.24
C VAL A 168 -22.29 10.17 -7.10
N THR A 169 -23.15 10.07 -8.12
CA THR A 169 -24.37 10.88 -8.30
C THR A 169 -24.06 12.37 -8.49
N GLU A 170 -23.22 12.94 -7.67
CA GLU A 170 -22.72 14.32 -7.73
C GLU A 170 -21.19 14.34 -7.56
N ARG A 171 -20.56 15.44 -7.96
CA ARG A 171 -19.12 15.65 -7.73
C ARG A 171 -18.88 15.82 -6.24
N SER A 172 -17.92 15.09 -5.71
CA SER A 172 -17.53 15.21 -4.31
C SER A 172 -16.02 15.11 -4.15
N THR A 173 -15.52 15.73 -3.10
CA THR A 173 -14.11 15.69 -2.73
C THR A 173 -13.92 14.72 -1.57
N VAL A 174 -12.87 13.92 -1.64
CA VAL A 174 -12.43 13.05 -0.55
C VAL A 174 -11.02 13.46 -0.17
N GLN A 175 -10.81 13.78 1.09
CA GLN A 175 -9.52 14.12 1.65
C GLN A 175 -9.06 12.99 2.55
N ASN A 176 -7.85 12.51 2.32
CA ASN A 176 -7.20 11.46 3.10
C ASN A 176 -5.89 11.98 3.64
N PHE A 177 -5.68 11.82 4.92
CA PHE A 177 -4.40 12.02 5.59
C PHE A 177 -4.00 10.71 6.27
N THR A 178 -2.77 10.28 6.03
CA THR A 178 -2.18 9.13 6.69
C THR A 178 -0.83 9.53 7.27
N LEU A 179 -0.60 9.19 8.51
CA LEU A 179 0.70 9.33 9.18
C LEU A 179 1.11 7.94 9.67
N GLU A 180 2.27 7.47 9.21
CA GLU A 180 2.85 6.20 9.61
C GLU A 180 4.22 6.42 10.24
N GLU A 181 4.47 5.75 11.34
CA GLU A 181 5.78 5.70 12.00
C GLU A 181 6.15 4.23 12.22
N SER A 182 7.35 3.85 11.83
CA SER A 182 7.91 2.53 12.10
C SER A 182 9.25 2.69 12.80
N LEU A 183 9.32 2.22 14.02
CA LEU A 183 10.54 2.18 14.83
C LEU A 183 11.03 0.73 14.89
N GLN A 184 12.29 0.51 14.62
CA GLN A 184 12.91 -0.81 14.71
C GLN A 184 14.21 -0.71 15.51
N PHE A 185 14.40 -1.68 16.37
CA PHE A 185 15.61 -1.84 17.15
C PHE A 185 16.13 -3.25 16.95
N ASN A 186 17.34 -3.37 16.43
CA ASN A 186 18.03 -4.64 16.22
C ASN A 186 19.25 -4.69 17.14
N ALA A 187 19.44 -5.81 17.85
CA ALA A 187 20.60 -6.03 18.71
C ALA A 187 21.17 -7.43 18.53
N LYS A 188 22.48 -7.50 18.25
CA LYS A 188 23.21 -8.75 18.17
C LYS A 188 24.18 -8.88 19.36
N ILE A 189 23.82 -9.72 20.32
CA ILE A 189 24.57 -9.94 21.57
C ILE A 189 25.07 -11.38 21.60
N LYS A 190 26.35 -11.59 21.27
CA LYS A 190 26.95 -12.93 21.21
C LYS A 190 26.16 -13.91 20.33
N ARG A 191 25.38 -14.79 20.92
CA ARG A 191 24.59 -15.83 20.27
C ARG A 191 23.11 -15.48 20.15
N VAL A 192 22.74 -14.27 20.55
CA VAL A 192 21.35 -13.78 20.55
C VAL A 192 21.21 -12.65 19.57
N ILE A 193 20.22 -12.71 18.72
CA ILE A 193 19.74 -11.59 17.90
C ILE A 193 18.33 -11.27 18.38
N LEU A 194 18.12 -10.01 18.71
CA LEU A 194 16.83 -9.48 19.14
C LEU A 194 16.41 -8.36 18.19
N ASP A 195 15.19 -8.43 17.70
CA ASP A 195 14.57 -7.41 16.89
C ASP A 195 13.28 -6.96 17.57
N GLY A 196 13.21 -5.70 17.97
CA GLY A 196 12.00 -5.06 18.47
C GLY A 196 11.46 -4.09 17.42
N SER A 197 10.14 -4.02 17.25
CA SER A 197 9.52 -3.07 16.35
C SER A 197 8.23 -2.49 16.92
N ILE A 198 7.98 -1.22 16.60
CA ILE A 198 6.70 -0.55 16.87
C ILE A 198 6.32 0.14 15.58
N GLY A 199 5.15 -0.20 15.04
CA GLY A 199 4.51 0.48 13.93
C GLY A 199 3.26 1.19 14.44
N ALA A 200 3.09 2.46 14.06
CA ALA A 200 1.87 3.22 14.35
C ALA A 200 1.36 3.86 13.06
N ARG A 201 0.05 3.81 12.83
CA ARG A 201 -0.61 4.44 11.71
C ARG A 201 -1.82 5.20 12.19
N TYR A 202 -1.86 6.47 11.90
CA TYR A 202 -3.05 7.30 12.02
C TYR A 202 -3.64 7.53 10.63
N TRP A 203 -4.94 7.34 10.50
CA TRP A 203 -5.67 7.58 9.27
C TRP A 203 -6.87 8.47 9.52
N HIS A 204 -6.94 9.58 8.79
CA HIS A 204 -8.05 10.52 8.80
C HIS A 204 -8.59 10.67 7.39
N ALA A 205 -9.90 10.46 7.21
CA ALA A 205 -10.56 10.66 5.93
C ALA A 205 -11.88 11.41 6.09
N THR A 206 -12.07 12.41 5.22
CA THR A 206 -13.29 13.22 5.16
C THR A 206 -13.82 13.30 3.73
N SER A 207 -15.11 13.53 3.56
CA SER A 207 -15.72 13.75 2.27
C SER A 207 -16.90 14.71 2.38
N GLU A 208 -17.14 15.45 1.30
CA GLU A 208 -18.32 16.30 1.13
C GLU A 208 -19.61 15.49 0.85
N ARG A 209 -19.51 14.16 0.69
CA ARG A 209 -20.67 13.30 0.42
C ARG A 209 -21.64 13.30 1.58
N LYS A 210 -22.93 13.39 1.24
CA LYS A 210 -23.99 13.12 2.21
C LYS A 210 -23.81 11.71 2.77
N ASN A 211 -23.93 11.59 4.09
CA ASN A 211 -23.78 10.32 4.84
C ASN A 211 -22.36 9.71 4.85
N PHE A 212 -21.34 10.44 4.43
CA PHE A 212 -19.97 9.99 4.65
C PHE A 212 -19.63 10.16 6.13
N GLN A 213 -19.24 9.07 6.77
CA GLN A 213 -18.74 9.13 8.14
C GLN A 213 -17.24 9.43 8.10
N THR A 214 -16.83 10.50 8.77
CA THR A 214 -15.40 10.82 8.94
C THR A 214 -14.70 9.65 9.59
N ILE A 215 -13.60 9.21 8.99
CA ILE A 215 -12.78 8.13 9.52
C ILE A 215 -11.66 8.77 10.34
N ASN A 216 -11.50 8.30 11.58
CA ASN A 216 -10.40 8.61 12.47
C ASN A 216 -9.94 7.31 13.10
N SER A 217 -8.95 6.64 12.51
CA SER A 217 -8.48 5.36 13.02
C SER A 217 -7.01 5.44 13.41
N PHE A 218 -6.67 4.60 14.37
CA PHE A 218 -5.33 4.46 14.88
C PHE A 218 -5.00 2.98 15.01
N ASP A 219 -4.01 2.53 14.25
CA ASP A 219 -3.52 1.17 14.25
C ASP A 219 -2.12 1.15 14.85
N VAL A 220 -1.86 0.24 15.79
CA VAL A 220 -0.53 0.02 16.35
C VAL A 220 -0.14 -1.44 16.24
N THR A 221 1.09 -1.69 15.86
CA THR A 221 1.67 -3.02 15.83
C THR A 221 2.95 -3.04 16.65
N TYR A 222 3.01 -3.91 17.64
CA TYR A 222 4.22 -4.21 18.39
C TYR A 222 4.77 -5.54 17.91
N GLY A 223 6.07 -5.62 17.64
CA GLY A 223 6.74 -6.83 17.19
C GLY A 223 7.98 -7.09 18.03
N LEU A 224 8.21 -8.37 18.36
CA LEU A 224 9.44 -8.84 18.95
C LEU A 224 9.85 -10.13 18.24
N ASN A 225 11.11 -10.22 17.84
CA ASN A 225 11.73 -11.42 17.29
C ASN A 225 13.00 -11.73 18.09
N ALA A 226 13.21 -12.99 18.41
CA ALA A 226 14.39 -13.48 19.09
C ALA A 226 14.94 -14.70 18.37
N GLN A 227 16.24 -14.67 18.07
CA GLN A 227 16.99 -15.80 17.51
C GLN A 227 18.14 -16.13 18.44
N ILE A 228 18.18 -17.35 18.93
CA ILE A 228 19.12 -17.79 19.96
C ILE A 228 19.85 -19.05 19.48
N ALA A 229 21.19 -18.93 19.26
CA ALA A 229 22.02 -20.10 19.04
C ALA A 229 22.37 -20.76 20.38
N LEU A 230 21.79 -21.93 20.63
CA LEU A 230 21.98 -22.69 21.85
C LEU A 230 23.17 -23.67 21.74
N PRO A 231 23.69 -24.18 22.86
CA PRO A 231 24.72 -25.22 22.85
C PRO A 231 24.26 -26.50 22.13
N ALA A 232 25.20 -27.38 21.80
CA ALA A 232 24.96 -28.70 21.21
C ALA A 232 24.18 -28.68 19.89
N GLY A 233 24.28 -27.59 19.07
CA GLY A 233 23.65 -27.50 17.75
C GLY A 233 22.15 -27.25 17.79
N PHE A 234 21.63 -26.73 18.89
CA PHE A 234 20.27 -26.23 18.95
C PHE A 234 20.19 -24.77 18.49
N ALA A 235 19.09 -24.39 17.85
CA ALA A 235 18.71 -23.02 17.58
C ALA A 235 17.26 -22.83 17.98
N PHE A 236 16.98 -21.72 18.64
CA PHE A 236 15.62 -21.32 19.01
C PHE A 236 15.31 -19.99 18.35
N ASN A 237 14.18 -19.93 17.64
CA ASN A 237 13.65 -18.71 17.06
C ASN A 237 12.21 -18.53 17.59
N ALA A 238 11.87 -17.33 17.99
CA ALA A 238 10.51 -16.98 18.37
C ALA A 238 10.19 -15.58 17.87
N ASP A 239 8.98 -15.39 17.40
CA ASP A 239 8.44 -14.09 17.06
C ASP A 239 7.03 -13.93 17.65
N CYS A 240 6.71 -12.70 18.03
CA CYS A 240 5.37 -12.34 18.41
C CYS A 240 5.01 -10.96 17.89
N LYS A 241 3.72 -10.78 17.60
CA LYS A 241 3.14 -9.50 17.18
C LYS A 241 1.82 -9.27 17.91
N LEU A 242 1.66 -8.05 18.40
CA LEU A 242 0.41 -7.54 18.93
C LEU A 242 -0.11 -6.47 17.97
N TYR A 243 -1.30 -6.68 17.45
CA TYR A 243 -2.01 -5.74 16.59
C TYR A 243 -3.14 -5.12 17.37
N GLN A 244 -3.18 -3.80 17.41
CA GLN A 244 -4.22 -3.03 18.08
C GLN A 244 -4.83 -2.05 17.08
N ARG A 245 -6.15 -2.04 16.99
CA ARG A 245 -6.93 -1.14 16.14
C ARG A 245 -7.97 -0.40 16.95
N GLU A 246 -8.03 0.92 16.77
CA GLU A 246 -8.96 1.79 17.47
C GLU A 246 -9.50 2.90 16.56
N GLY A 247 -10.65 3.47 16.94
CA GLY A 247 -11.22 4.64 16.29
C GLY A 247 -12.03 4.33 15.03
N TYR A 248 -12.27 3.05 14.72
CA TYR A 248 -13.17 2.69 13.63
C TYR A 248 -14.63 2.83 14.05
N SER A 249 -15.47 3.36 13.17
CA SER A 249 -16.92 3.55 13.43
C SER A 249 -17.66 2.23 13.59
N ASP A 250 -17.21 1.17 12.91
CA ASP A 250 -17.67 -0.19 13.16
C ASP A 250 -16.88 -0.79 14.33
N ALA A 251 -17.57 -1.05 15.43
CA ALA A 251 -16.98 -1.59 16.65
C ALA A 251 -16.26 -2.93 16.41
N SER A 252 -16.70 -3.72 15.43
CA SER A 252 -16.08 -5.00 15.08
C SER A 252 -14.69 -4.87 14.46
N MET A 253 -14.30 -3.66 14.07
CA MET A 253 -12.98 -3.35 13.53
C MET A 253 -12.00 -2.86 14.59
N ASN A 254 -12.49 -2.47 15.78
CA ASN A 254 -11.65 -2.14 16.93
C ASN A 254 -11.28 -3.45 17.63
N ASP A 255 -10.10 -3.97 17.34
CA ASP A 255 -9.69 -5.29 17.75
C ASP A 255 -8.25 -5.33 18.29
N LEU A 256 -7.96 -6.40 19.03
CA LEU A 256 -6.64 -6.70 19.57
C LEU A 256 -6.30 -8.16 19.26
N HIS A 257 -5.26 -8.35 18.43
CA HIS A 257 -4.79 -9.68 18.05
C HIS A 257 -3.35 -9.90 18.49
N PHE A 258 -3.11 -10.98 19.18
CA PHE A 258 -1.77 -11.41 19.58
C PHE A 258 -1.41 -12.70 18.85
N VAL A 259 -0.39 -12.65 18.00
CA VAL A 259 0.11 -13.80 17.23
C VAL A 259 1.52 -14.11 17.70
N ALA A 260 1.80 -15.36 17.99
CA ALA A 260 3.15 -15.80 18.36
C ALA A 260 3.51 -17.12 17.69
N ASN A 261 4.74 -17.20 17.22
CA ASN A 261 5.32 -18.38 16.60
C ASN A 261 6.61 -18.74 17.32
N ALA A 262 6.96 -20.02 17.32
CA ALA A 262 8.24 -20.48 17.85
C ALA A 262 8.76 -21.65 17.02
N ARG A 263 10.07 -21.72 16.85
CA ARG A 263 10.79 -22.80 16.20
C ARG A 263 11.96 -23.26 17.06
N LEU A 264 12.01 -24.55 17.35
CA LEU A 264 13.18 -25.18 17.93
C LEU A 264 13.81 -26.14 16.92
N GLU A 265 15.03 -25.87 16.55
CA GLU A 265 15.78 -26.66 15.57
C GLU A 265 17.00 -27.29 16.22
N LYS A 266 17.33 -28.51 15.80
CA LYS A 266 18.57 -29.18 16.13
C LYS A 266 19.21 -29.78 14.89
N THR A 267 20.50 -29.55 14.74
CA THR A 267 21.33 -30.15 13.69
C THR A 267 22.15 -31.31 14.22
N PHE A 268 22.21 -32.39 13.44
CA PHE A 268 22.96 -33.62 13.71
C PHE A 268 23.88 -33.91 12.54
N LEU A 269 24.75 -34.94 12.72
CA LEU A 269 25.63 -35.47 11.67
C LEU A 269 26.48 -34.37 10.99
N ARG A 270 27.06 -33.46 11.77
CA ARG A 270 27.84 -32.30 11.30
C ARG A 270 27.05 -31.42 10.32
N GLY A 271 25.77 -31.22 10.57
CA GLY A 271 24.91 -30.36 9.77
C GLY A 271 24.20 -31.04 8.61
N ARG A 272 24.34 -32.37 8.44
CA ARG A 272 23.63 -33.10 7.37
C ARG A 272 22.18 -33.42 7.67
N LEU A 273 21.84 -33.65 8.95
CA LEU A 273 20.47 -33.92 9.37
C LEU A 273 19.98 -32.76 10.25
N GLY A 274 18.89 -32.15 9.86
CA GLY A 274 18.16 -31.13 10.64
C GLY A 274 16.80 -31.65 11.06
N VAL A 275 16.45 -31.41 12.31
CA VAL A 275 15.10 -31.67 12.86
C VAL A 275 14.61 -30.38 13.47
N ALA A 276 13.43 -29.91 13.07
CA ALA A 276 12.80 -28.71 13.61
C ALA A 276 11.38 -28.98 14.02
N LEU A 277 10.99 -28.37 15.12
CA LEU A 277 9.61 -28.30 15.61
C LEU A 277 9.16 -26.85 15.50
N ASP A 278 8.12 -26.62 14.72
CA ASP A 278 7.51 -25.31 14.49
C ASP A 278 6.14 -25.25 15.14
N GLY A 279 5.90 -24.23 15.94
CA GLY A 279 4.58 -23.86 16.43
C GLY A 279 4.14 -22.55 15.77
N TYR A 280 3.02 -22.57 15.10
CA TYR A 280 2.44 -21.40 14.42
C TYR A 280 1.19 -20.96 15.15
N ASP A 281 1.09 -19.63 15.35
CA ASP A 281 -0.03 -19.00 16.05
C ASP A 281 -0.41 -19.75 17.33
N ILE A 282 0.59 -19.95 18.21
CA ILE A 282 0.53 -20.82 19.39
C ILE A 282 -0.67 -20.49 20.30
N PHE A 283 -1.10 -19.22 20.29
CA PHE A 283 -2.19 -18.73 21.11
C PHE A 283 -3.52 -18.59 20.35
N GLY A 284 -3.56 -18.94 19.04
CA GLY A 284 -4.77 -18.87 18.23
C GLY A 284 -5.29 -17.44 18.00
N GLY A 285 -4.39 -16.46 17.95
CA GLY A 285 -4.74 -15.04 17.83
C GLY A 285 -4.86 -14.53 16.39
N LEU A 286 -4.57 -15.36 15.39
CA LEU A 286 -4.62 -14.95 13.99
C LEU A 286 -6.07 -14.75 13.53
N SER A 287 -6.38 -13.55 13.06
CA SER A 287 -7.67 -13.27 12.44
C SER A 287 -7.72 -13.78 11.01
N ASN A 288 -8.77 -14.54 10.67
CA ASN A 288 -9.05 -15.01 9.31
C ASN A 288 -9.80 -13.98 8.47
N VAL A 289 -10.08 -12.81 9.04
CA VAL A 289 -10.85 -11.75 8.39
C VAL A 289 -9.95 -10.54 8.20
N THR A 290 -9.85 -10.09 6.96
CA THR A 290 -9.26 -8.78 6.66
C THR A 290 -10.37 -7.78 6.39
N LYS A 291 -10.32 -6.63 7.03
CA LYS A 291 -11.28 -5.55 6.83
C LYS A 291 -10.56 -4.35 6.24
N VAL A 292 -11.13 -3.81 5.16
CA VAL A 292 -10.63 -2.60 4.51
C VAL A 292 -11.77 -1.59 4.45
N ILE A 293 -11.53 -0.42 5.01
CA ILE A 293 -12.42 0.72 4.89
C ILE A 293 -11.88 1.66 3.83
N ASN A 294 -12.75 2.10 2.95
CA ASN A 294 -12.46 3.17 2.00
C ASN A 294 -13.67 4.11 1.87
N ALA A 295 -13.53 5.15 1.06
CA ALA A 295 -14.61 6.11 0.83
C ALA A 295 -15.89 5.50 0.23
N GLN A 296 -15.85 4.26 -0.25
CA GLN A 296 -16.95 3.54 -0.86
C GLN A 296 -17.66 2.62 0.14
N GLY A 297 -17.00 2.22 1.23
CA GLY A 297 -17.54 1.33 2.25
C GLY A 297 -16.53 0.45 2.94
N ILE A 298 -17.03 -0.58 3.61
CA ILE A 298 -16.25 -1.61 4.30
C ILE A 298 -16.23 -2.85 3.41
N VAL A 299 -15.04 -3.37 3.17
CA VAL A 299 -14.84 -4.67 2.49
C VAL A 299 -14.27 -5.64 3.51
N GLU A 300 -15.00 -6.71 3.80
CA GLU A 300 -14.56 -7.83 4.62
C GLU A 300 -14.15 -8.98 3.71
N THR A 301 -12.93 -9.45 3.87
CA THR A 301 -12.42 -10.60 3.13
C THR A 301 -12.12 -11.73 4.11
N TRP A 302 -12.81 -12.84 3.96
CA TRP A 302 -12.60 -14.05 4.75
C TRP A 302 -11.56 -14.91 4.05
N HIS A 303 -10.51 -15.27 4.79
CA HIS A 303 -9.46 -16.15 4.32
C HIS A 303 -9.60 -17.51 4.95
N ASN A 304 -9.53 -18.55 4.12
CA ASN A 304 -9.46 -19.92 4.64
C ASN A 304 -8.02 -20.20 5.05
N SER A 305 -7.66 -19.92 6.28
CA SER A 305 -6.32 -20.14 6.85
C SER A 305 -6.34 -21.29 7.86
N LEU A 306 -5.22 -22.00 7.96
CA LEU A 306 -5.03 -22.97 9.03
C LEU A 306 -4.94 -22.20 10.36
N PRO A 307 -5.73 -22.57 11.36
CA PRO A 307 -5.58 -22.04 12.70
C PRO A 307 -4.25 -22.49 13.31
N SER A 308 -4.03 -22.23 14.59
CA SER A 308 -2.87 -22.69 15.33
C SER A 308 -2.51 -24.15 15.03
N TYR A 309 -1.26 -24.41 14.66
CA TYR A 309 -0.78 -25.77 14.38
C TYR A 309 0.70 -25.95 14.74
N VAL A 310 1.08 -27.22 14.90
CA VAL A 310 2.46 -27.64 15.13
C VAL A 310 2.94 -28.49 13.96
N MET A 311 4.15 -28.25 13.48
CA MET A 311 4.75 -28.97 12.36
C MET A 311 6.12 -29.54 12.77
N LEU A 312 6.36 -30.79 12.46
CA LEU A 312 7.67 -31.42 12.55
C LEU A 312 8.33 -31.43 11.16
N GLN A 313 9.50 -30.86 11.05
CA GLN A 313 10.28 -30.84 9.83
C GLN A 313 11.58 -31.64 9.97
N ILE A 314 11.83 -32.53 9.03
CA ILE A 314 13.07 -33.29 8.96
C ILE A 314 13.74 -32.99 7.61
N SER A 315 15.00 -32.58 7.62
CA SER A 315 15.79 -32.27 6.42
C SER A 315 17.08 -33.06 6.43
N TYR A 316 17.47 -33.63 5.28
CA TYR A 316 18.73 -34.35 5.11
C TYR A 316 19.44 -33.85 3.85
N LYS A 317 20.79 -33.57 3.96
CA LYS A 317 21.63 -33.11 2.86
C LYS A 317 22.76 -34.08 2.56
#